data_78341143f86a91b42ef7a1343b430b3a
#
_entry.id   78341143f86a91b42ef7a1343b430b3a
#
_cell.length_a   1.000
_cell.length_b   1.000
_cell.length_c   1.000
_cell.angle_alpha   90.00
_cell.angle_beta   90.00
_cell.angle_gamma   90.00
#
_symmetry.space_group_name_H-M   'P 1'
#
loop_
_entity.id
_entity.type
_entity.pdbx_description
1 polymer ?
#
loop_
_entity_poly.entity_id
_entity_poly.type
_entity_poly.pdbx_seq_one_letter_code
_entity_poly.pdbx_strand_id
1 'polypeptide(L)'
;MRQFCGILALAVTLGSSGCAGYRLGPTDGLTAGQRTVVVKPFTNQTLEPRLGDDATFALRKEIQRDGTLQLTTGAGANLEVTCDVVRYDRVEVSFLSTDVTTARDFRVSITAHVVARDRASGKVVLDRDVTGQSLMRVGSDQTSAERQTLPLVAADLARQITSLLVDGGW
;
A
#
# COMPACT_ATOMS: atom_id res chain seq x y z
N MET A 1 60.18 -15.35 4.23
CA MET A 1 58.92 -16.12 4.00
C MET A 1 57.95 -16.09 5.22
N ARG A 2 58.43 -16.10 6.47
CA ARG A 2 57.53 -16.10 7.68
C ARG A 2 56.78 -14.77 7.91
N GLN A 3 57.34 -13.62 7.47
CA GLN A 3 56.69 -12.30 7.64
C GLN A 3 55.56 -12.05 6.56
N PHE A 4 55.64 -12.61 5.40
CA PHE A 4 54.59 -12.51 4.37
C PHE A 4 53.33 -13.28 4.71
N CYS A 5 53.45 -14.38 5.46
CA CYS A 5 52.32 -15.18 5.89
C CYS A 5 51.44 -14.46 6.97
N GLY A 6 52.08 -13.65 7.84
CA GLY A 6 51.37 -12.86 8.85
C GLY A 6 50.53 -11.71 8.29
N ILE A 7 50.99 -11.05 7.22
CA ILE A 7 50.30 -9.94 6.57
C ILE A 7 49.11 -10.47 5.79
N LEU A 8 49.22 -11.61 5.14
CA LEU A 8 48.10 -12.25 4.42
C LEU A 8 47.02 -12.73 5.35
N ALA A 9 47.36 -13.25 6.54
CA ALA A 9 46.38 -13.68 7.55
C ALA A 9 45.60 -12.49 8.17
N LEU A 10 46.26 -11.33 8.35
CA LEU A 10 45.60 -10.12 8.88
C LEU A 10 44.67 -9.46 7.84
N ALA A 11 44.97 -9.55 6.57
CA ALA A 11 44.10 -9.02 5.50
C ALA A 11 42.78 -9.80 5.32
N VAL A 12 42.76 -11.11 5.62
CA VAL A 12 41.57 -11.96 5.54
C VAL A 12 40.60 -11.70 6.68
N THR A 13 41.07 -11.31 7.86
CA THR A 13 40.20 -11.04 9.03
C THR A 13 39.49 -9.69 8.99
N LEU A 14 39.95 -8.71 8.18
CA LEU A 14 39.26 -7.42 8.02
C LEU A 14 38.14 -7.42 6.98
N GLY A 15 38.04 -8.47 6.16
CA GLY A 15 37.00 -8.60 5.10
C GLY A 15 35.66 -9.15 5.55
N SER A 16 35.51 -9.60 6.79
CA SER A 16 34.29 -10.27 7.28
C SER A 16 33.34 -9.37 8.11
N SER A 17 33.54 -8.05 8.16
CA SER A 17 32.57 -7.11 8.75
C SER A 17 31.50 -6.69 7.73
N GLY A 18 30.92 -7.65 7.00
CA GLY A 18 29.80 -7.43 6.09
C GLY A 18 28.50 -7.34 6.86
N CYS A 19 27.85 -6.19 6.77
CA CYS A 19 26.44 -5.86 6.96
C CYS A 19 25.58 -6.89 7.72
N ALA A 20 25.76 -7.07 9.02
CA ALA A 20 24.92 -7.91 9.89
C ALA A 20 23.67 -7.17 10.39
N GLY A 21 23.18 -6.13 9.67
CA GLY A 21 22.05 -5.30 10.11
C GLY A 21 20.80 -5.39 9.25
N TYR A 22 20.78 -6.16 8.15
CA TYR A 22 19.59 -6.27 7.31
C TYR A 22 18.64 -7.33 7.89
N ARG A 23 17.64 -6.91 8.65
CA ARG A 23 16.51 -7.76 9.00
C ARG A 23 15.51 -7.73 7.85
N LEU A 24 15.50 -8.78 7.05
CA LEU A 24 14.42 -9.07 6.11
C LEU A 24 13.24 -9.66 6.93
N GLY A 25 12.16 -8.91 7.04
CA GLY A 25 10.94 -9.38 7.70
C GLY A 25 10.26 -8.31 8.57
N PRO A 26 9.06 -8.63 9.08
CA PRO A 26 8.31 -7.72 9.95
C PRO A 26 9.14 -7.30 11.15
N THR A 27 9.10 -6.01 11.49
CA THR A 27 9.88 -5.42 12.59
C THR A 27 9.38 -5.82 13.98
N ASP A 28 8.21 -6.45 14.06
CA ASP A 28 7.55 -6.93 15.28
C ASP A 28 7.97 -8.34 15.74
N GLY A 29 8.92 -8.98 15.04
CA GLY A 29 9.44 -10.30 15.36
C GLY A 29 8.55 -11.49 15.00
N LEU A 30 7.43 -11.26 14.34
CA LEU A 30 6.58 -12.33 13.82
C LEU A 30 7.07 -12.80 12.44
N THR A 31 6.92 -14.09 12.18
CA THR A 31 7.19 -14.64 10.85
C THR A 31 6.12 -14.17 9.86
N ALA A 32 6.52 -13.82 8.64
CA ALA A 32 5.58 -13.48 7.58
C ALA A 32 4.48 -14.55 7.44
N GLY A 33 3.23 -14.11 7.29
CA GLY A 33 2.07 -15.02 7.15
C GLY A 33 1.53 -15.61 8.45
N GLN A 34 2.08 -15.32 9.62
CA GLN A 34 1.51 -15.80 10.89
C GLN A 34 0.26 -15.04 11.33
N ARG A 35 0.12 -13.79 10.91
CA ARG A 35 -1.10 -13.00 11.19
C ARG A 35 -2.06 -13.06 10.03
N THR A 36 -3.30 -13.36 10.35
CA THR A 36 -4.38 -13.42 9.37
C THR A 36 -5.22 -12.16 9.41
N VAL A 37 -5.62 -11.68 8.23
CA VAL A 37 -6.44 -10.49 8.06
C VAL A 37 -7.69 -10.80 7.24
N VAL A 38 -8.82 -10.29 7.67
CA VAL A 38 -10.05 -10.24 6.87
C VAL A 38 -10.31 -8.80 6.45
N VAL A 39 -10.47 -8.60 5.14
CA VAL A 39 -10.84 -7.31 4.55
C VAL A 39 -12.33 -7.34 4.20
N LYS A 40 -13.13 -6.53 4.89
CA LYS A 40 -14.54 -6.33 4.55
C LYS A 40 -14.67 -5.57 3.23
N PRO A 41 -15.75 -5.78 2.46
CA PRO A 41 -16.02 -4.92 1.31
C PRO A 41 -16.04 -3.44 1.74
N PHE A 42 -15.42 -2.57 0.95
CA PHE A 42 -15.41 -1.15 1.21
C PHE A 42 -16.81 -0.58 0.97
N THR A 43 -17.26 0.30 1.85
CA THR A 43 -18.42 1.14 1.55
C THR A 43 -17.96 2.31 0.66
N ASN A 44 -18.86 2.82 -0.17
CA ASN A 44 -18.58 3.94 -1.05
C ASN A 44 -19.59 5.05 -0.78
N GLN A 45 -19.10 6.16 -0.23
CA GLN A 45 -19.89 7.36 0.06
C GLN A 45 -19.77 8.42 -1.04
N THR A 46 -19.04 8.11 -2.13
CA THR A 46 -18.84 9.01 -3.26
C THR A 46 -19.87 8.75 -4.37
N LEU A 47 -19.95 9.68 -5.32
CA LEU A 47 -20.80 9.53 -6.51
C LEU A 47 -20.15 8.68 -7.62
N GLU A 48 -18.86 8.30 -7.46
CA GLU A 48 -18.16 7.49 -8.45
C GLU A 48 -18.54 6.02 -8.29
N PRO A 49 -19.23 5.41 -9.27
CA PRO A 49 -19.68 4.04 -9.12
C PRO A 49 -18.51 3.05 -9.12
N ARG A 50 -18.69 1.89 -8.44
CA ARG A 50 -17.73 0.77 -8.38
C ARG A 50 -16.43 1.03 -7.62
N LEU A 51 -16.20 2.25 -7.12
CA LEU A 51 -14.97 2.61 -6.47
C LEU A 51 -14.68 1.76 -5.21
N GLY A 52 -15.73 1.41 -4.45
CA GLY A 52 -15.62 0.52 -3.31
C GLY A 52 -15.16 -0.89 -3.69
N ASP A 53 -15.69 -1.44 -4.78
CA ASP A 53 -15.31 -2.77 -5.28
C ASP A 53 -13.86 -2.77 -5.77
N ASP A 54 -13.47 -1.77 -6.57
CA ASP A 54 -12.12 -1.64 -7.10
C ASP A 54 -11.08 -1.49 -5.98
N ALA A 55 -11.38 -0.66 -4.97
CA ALA A 55 -10.52 -0.48 -3.80
C ALA A 55 -10.43 -1.75 -2.93
N THR A 56 -11.55 -2.46 -2.73
CA THR A 56 -11.57 -3.74 -2.01
C THR A 56 -10.70 -4.78 -2.71
N PHE A 57 -10.85 -4.90 -4.03
CA PHE A 57 -10.06 -5.83 -4.82
C PHE A 57 -8.57 -5.48 -4.80
N ALA A 58 -8.23 -4.19 -4.95
CA ALA A 58 -6.86 -3.71 -4.92
C ALA A 58 -6.20 -4.01 -3.56
N LEU A 59 -6.88 -3.75 -2.43
CA LEU A 59 -6.33 -4.03 -1.10
C LEU A 59 -6.10 -5.52 -0.88
N ARG A 60 -7.06 -6.38 -1.23
CA ARG A 60 -6.89 -7.83 -1.10
C ARG A 60 -5.72 -8.34 -1.93
N LYS A 61 -5.59 -7.86 -3.16
CA LYS A 61 -4.48 -8.20 -4.05
C LYS A 61 -3.13 -7.74 -3.50
N GLU A 62 -3.06 -6.53 -2.94
CA GLU A 62 -1.82 -5.98 -2.38
C GLU A 62 -1.38 -6.75 -1.14
N ILE A 63 -2.30 -7.07 -0.21
CA ILE A 63 -2.00 -7.91 0.97
C ILE A 63 -1.46 -9.29 0.56
N GLN A 64 -2.05 -9.91 -0.48
CA GLN A 64 -1.57 -11.20 -1.01
C GLN A 64 -0.19 -11.07 -1.65
N ARG A 65 0.09 -9.95 -2.31
CA ARG A 65 1.37 -9.68 -2.95
C ARG A 65 2.48 -9.42 -1.93
N ASP A 66 2.17 -8.65 -0.88
CA ASP A 66 3.10 -8.32 0.19
C ASP A 66 3.50 -9.57 1.00
N GLY A 67 2.53 -10.42 1.34
CA GLY A 67 2.73 -11.71 1.99
C GLY A 67 3.07 -11.65 3.49
N THR A 68 3.19 -10.48 4.08
CA THR A 68 3.44 -10.30 5.54
C THR A 68 2.20 -10.70 6.34
N LEU A 69 1.01 -10.34 5.83
CA LEU A 69 -0.29 -10.73 6.37
C LEU A 69 -0.94 -11.78 5.47
N GLN A 70 -1.53 -12.80 6.06
CA GLN A 70 -2.28 -13.83 5.33
C GLN A 70 -3.74 -13.42 5.18
N LEU A 71 -4.19 -13.16 3.95
CA LEU A 71 -5.60 -12.87 3.68
C LEU A 71 -6.46 -14.10 3.94
N THR A 72 -7.54 -13.93 4.69
CA THR A 72 -8.54 -14.98 4.95
C THR A 72 -9.95 -14.43 4.79
N THR A 73 -10.90 -15.31 4.51
CA THR A 73 -12.35 -15.01 4.48
C THR A 73 -13.07 -15.52 5.72
N GLY A 74 -12.37 -16.26 6.58
CA GLY A 74 -12.95 -16.99 7.71
C GLY A 74 -13.10 -16.17 9.00
N ALA A 75 -13.85 -16.75 9.94
CA ALA A 75 -14.06 -16.18 11.26
C ALA A 75 -12.79 -16.14 12.14
N GLY A 76 -11.75 -16.89 11.77
CA GLY A 76 -10.50 -17.02 12.53
C GLY A 76 -9.43 -15.95 12.22
N ALA A 77 -9.78 -14.87 11.52
CA ALA A 77 -8.83 -13.78 11.28
C ALA A 77 -8.41 -13.11 12.59
N ASN A 78 -7.12 -12.78 12.72
CA ASN A 78 -6.60 -12.00 13.83
C ASN A 78 -7.03 -10.54 13.72
N LEU A 79 -7.01 -9.99 12.51
CA LEU A 79 -7.30 -8.61 12.19
C LEU A 79 -8.52 -8.49 11.29
N GLU A 80 -9.40 -7.56 11.61
CA GLU A 80 -10.52 -7.15 10.74
C GLU A 80 -10.28 -5.72 10.25
N VAL A 81 -10.31 -5.54 8.93
CA VAL A 81 -10.16 -4.23 8.28
C VAL A 81 -11.46 -3.83 7.62
N THR A 82 -11.96 -2.66 8.00
CA THR A 82 -13.10 -1.98 7.39
C THR A 82 -12.64 -0.66 6.80
N CYS A 83 -13.19 -0.30 5.64
CA CYS A 83 -12.80 0.92 4.94
C CYS A 83 -14.03 1.56 4.30
N ASP A 84 -14.14 2.88 4.46
CA ASP A 84 -15.18 3.70 3.86
C ASP A 84 -14.52 4.67 2.88
N VAL A 85 -14.82 4.57 1.59
CA VAL A 85 -14.37 5.56 0.60
C VAL A 85 -15.18 6.83 0.81
N VAL A 86 -14.53 7.86 1.32
CA VAL A 86 -15.20 9.11 1.76
C VAL A 86 -15.04 10.24 0.76
N ARG A 87 -14.02 10.20 -0.12
CA ARG A 87 -13.77 11.27 -1.06
C ARG A 87 -13.14 10.75 -2.36
N TYR A 88 -13.55 11.35 -3.46
CA TYR A 88 -12.96 11.24 -4.78
C TYR A 88 -12.74 12.65 -5.33
N ASP A 89 -11.50 12.98 -5.67
CA ASP A 89 -11.13 14.29 -6.20
C ASP A 89 -10.38 14.16 -7.52
N ARG A 90 -10.62 15.12 -8.40
CA ARG A 90 -9.89 15.30 -9.64
C ARG A 90 -9.46 16.76 -9.77
N VAL A 91 -8.15 17.00 -9.76
CA VAL A 91 -7.55 18.32 -9.79
C VAL A 91 -6.69 18.47 -11.05
N GLU A 92 -6.87 19.54 -11.78
CA GLU A 92 -6.07 19.89 -12.94
C GLU A 92 -4.64 20.20 -12.52
N VAL A 93 -3.64 19.62 -13.20
CA VAL A 93 -2.22 19.82 -12.88
C VAL A 93 -1.41 20.36 -14.05
N SER A 94 -1.89 20.21 -15.29
CA SER A 94 -1.26 20.84 -16.45
C SER A 94 -2.28 21.14 -17.55
N PHE A 95 -1.91 22.07 -18.43
CA PHE A 95 -2.71 22.52 -19.56
C PHE A 95 -1.98 22.26 -20.86
N LEU A 96 -2.71 22.28 -21.98
CA LEU A 96 -2.09 22.22 -23.30
C LEU A 96 -1.24 23.46 -23.56
N SER A 97 -0.06 23.28 -24.12
CA SER A 97 0.84 24.42 -24.47
C SER A 97 0.24 25.35 -25.52
N THR A 98 -0.72 24.86 -26.32
CA THR A 98 -1.42 25.61 -27.37
C THR A 98 -2.72 26.23 -26.89
N ASP A 99 -3.25 25.77 -25.74
CA ASP A 99 -4.51 26.25 -25.15
C ASP A 99 -4.47 26.09 -23.63
N VAL A 100 -4.22 27.19 -22.94
CA VAL A 100 -4.11 27.24 -21.47
C VAL A 100 -5.46 27.08 -20.75
N THR A 101 -6.56 26.98 -21.48
CA THR A 101 -7.89 26.72 -20.92
C THR A 101 -8.26 25.23 -20.97
N THR A 102 -7.54 24.41 -21.75
CA THR A 102 -7.79 22.99 -21.86
C THR A 102 -6.81 22.20 -20.99
N ALA A 103 -7.32 21.63 -19.91
CA ALA A 103 -6.53 20.77 -19.04
C ALA A 103 -6.11 19.47 -19.76
N ARG A 104 -4.83 19.12 -19.60
CA ARG A 104 -4.22 17.93 -20.21
C ARG A 104 -4.01 16.80 -19.20
N ASP A 105 -3.48 17.15 -18.04
CA ASP A 105 -3.17 16.18 -17.01
C ASP A 105 -3.95 16.53 -15.73
N PHE A 106 -4.50 15.51 -15.10
CA PHE A 106 -5.24 15.60 -13.85
C PHE A 106 -4.57 14.73 -12.78
N ARG A 107 -4.58 15.19 -11.54
CA ARG A 107 -4.35 14.33 -10.39
C ARG A 107 -5.70 13.81 -9.93
N VAL A 108 -5.84 12.49 -9.94
CA VAL A 108 -6.99 11.78 -9.39
C VAL A 108 -6.59 11.21 -8.04
N SER A 109 -7.42 11.42 -7.03
CA SER A 109 -7.19 10.92 -5.68
C SER A 109 -8.45 10.32 -5.07
N ILE A 110 -8.26 9.28 -4.26
CA ILE A 110 -9.29 8.61 -3.46
C ILE A 110 -8.86 8.66 -2.01
N THR A 111 -9.72 9.14 -1.13
CA THR A 111 -9.51 9.07 0.32
C THR A 111 -10.46 8.06 0.92
N ALA A 112 -9.92 7.12 1.71
CA ALA A 112 -10.69 6.15 2.47
C ALA A 112 -10.39 6.29 3.97
N HIS A 113 -11.43 6.27 4.78
CA HIS A 113 -11.33 6.10 6.22
C HIS A 113 -11.12 4.62 6.54
N VAL A 114 -10.00 4.28 7.16
CA VAL A 114 -9.56 2.91 7.39
C VAL A 114 -9.55 2.63 8.88
N VAL A 115 -10.27 1.60 9.28
CA VAL A 115 -10.29 1.10 10.66
C VAL A 115 -9.83 -0.36 10.65
N ALA A 116 -8.78 -0.66 11.40
CA ALA A 116 -8.35 -2.03 11.65
C ALA A 116 -8.53 -2.36 13.14
N ARG A 117 -9.13 -3.53 13.39
CA ARG A 117 -9.45 -4.01 14.74
C ARG A 117 -8.86 -5.38 14.97
N ASP A 118 -8.13 -5.54 16.06
CA ASP A 118 -7.72 -6.84 16.58
C ASP A 118 -8.97 -7.57 17.09
N ARG A 119 -9.24 -8.76 16.58
CA ARG A 119 -10.48 -9.49 16.89
C ARG A 119 -10.45 -10.21 18.22
N ALA A 120 -9.26 -10.52 18.72
CA ALA A 120 -9.12 -11.20 20.01
C ALA A 120 -9.37 -10.25 21.18
N SER A 121 -8.81 -9.04 21.11
CA SER A 121 -8.94 -8.01 22.15
C SER A 121 -10.08 -7.01 21.91
N GLY A 122 -10.57 -6.91 20.67
CA GLY A 122 -11.51 -5.87 20.23
C GLY A 122 -10.87 -4.48 20.09
N LYS A 123 -9.55 -4.35 20.30
CA LYS A 123 -8.83 -3.07 20.24
C LYS A 123 -8.75 -2.57 18.79
N VAL A 124 -9.00 -1.27 18.61
CA VAL A 124 -8.70 -0.58 17.35
C VAL A 124 -7.19 -0.34 17.30
N VAL A 125 -6.55 -0.85 16.25
CA VAL A 125 -5.10 -0.78 16.05
C VAL A 125 -4.72 0.21 14.97
N LEU A 126 -5.64 0.54 14.07
CA LEU A 126 -5.52 1.59 13.06
C LEU A 126 -6.87 2.28 12.93
N ASP A 127 -6.87 3.62 12.91
CA ASP A 127 -8.06 4.45 12.70
C ASP A 127 -7.59 5.77 12.09
N ARG A 128 -7.69 5.88 10.76
CA ARG A 128 -7.25 7.08 10.06
C ARG A 128 -7.69 7.14 8.60
N ASP A 129 -7.63 8.33 8.04
CA ASP A 129 -7.80 8.57 6.61
C ASP A 129 -6.50 8.27 5.86
N VAL A 130 -6.64 7.56 4.74
CA VAL A 130 -5.55 7.22 3.82
C VAL A 130 -5.94 7.66 2.42
N THR A 131 -5.01 8.28 1.70
CA THR A 131 -5.27 8.81 0.35
C THR A 131 -4.35 8.15 -0.67
N GLY A 132 -4.93 7.47 -1.66
CA GLY A 132 -4.23 7.02 -2.87
C GLY A 132 -4.39 8.03 -4.00
N GLN A 133 -3.38 8.14 -4.87
CA GLN A 133 -3.42 9.08 -5.99
C GLN A 133 -2.70 8.54 -7.23
N SER A 134 -3.11 9.07 -8.40
CA SER A 134 -2.42 8.82 -9.68
C SER A 134 -2.59 10.01 -10.62
N LEU A 135 -1.72 10.10 -11.61
CA LEU A 135 -1.87 11.06 -12.69
C LEU A 135 -2.71 10.45 -13.82
N MET A 136 -3.67 11.20 -14.29
CA MET A 136 -4.50 10.89 -15.45
C MET A 136 -4.16 11.85 -16.57
N ARG A 137 -3.70 11.34 -17.71
CA ARG A 137 -3.54 12.13 -18.92
C ARG A 137 -4.75 11.98 -19.80
N VAL A 138 -5.40 13.09 -20.08
CA VAL A 138 -6.56 13.11 -20.99
C VAL A 138 -6.06 13.23 -22.41
N GLY A 139 -6.41 12.25 -23.23
CA GLY A 139 -6.23 12.28 -24.68
C GLY A 139 -7.52 12.75 -25.38
N SER A 140 -7.90 12.04 -26.45
CA SER A 140 -9.13 12.30 -27.18
C SER A 140 -10.40 11.83 -26.45
N ASP A 141 -10.28 10.92 -25.47
CA ASP A 141 -11.40 10.36 -24.71
C ASP A 141 -11.10 10.35 -23.20
N GLN A 142 -11.78 11.24 -22.49
CA GLN A 142 -11.66 11.38 -21.04
C GLN A 142 -12.19 10.16 -20.29
N THR A 143 -13.29 9.56 -20.77
CA THR A 143 -13.90 8.40 -20.09
C THR A 143 -12.96 7.19 -20.10
N SER A 144 -12.27 6.95 -21.20
CA SER A 144 -11.26 5.89 -21.29
C SER A 144 -10.06 6.17 -20.40
N ALA A 145 -9.59 7.42 -20.33
CA ALA A 145 -8.50 7.81 -19.45
C ALA A 145 -8.85 7.58 -17.97
N GLU A 146 -10.08 7.92 -17.58
CA GLU A 146 -10.57 7.72 -16.21
C GLU A 146 -10.66 6.23 -15.85
N ARG A 147 -11.26 5.41 -16.71
CA ARG A 147 -11.35 3.94 -16.51
C ARG A 147 -9.97 3.27 -16.36
N GLN A 148 -8.95 3.78 -17.03
CA GLN A 148 -7.58 3.28 -16.91
C GLN A 148 -6.89 3.77 -15.63
N THR A 149 -7.25 4.96 -15.15
CA THR A 149 -6.60 5.59 -13.99
C THR A 149 -7.17 5.09 -12.66
N LEU A 150 -8.46 4.82 -12.55
CA LEU A 150 -9.10 4.39 -11.31
C LEU A 150 -8.43 3.15 -10.67
N PRO A 151 -8.09 2.08 -11.41
CA PRO A 151 -7.36 0.95 -10.84
C PRO A 151 -5.96 1.31 -10.31
N LEU A 152 -5.30 2.31 -10.90
CA LEU A 152 -3.98 2.76 -10.45
C LEU A 152 -4.08 3.54 -9.14
N VAL A 153 -5.10 4.39 -8.99
CA VAL A 153 -5.38 5.11 -7.75
C VAL A 153 -5.76 4.14 -6.63
N ALA A 154 -6.62 3.15 -6.93
CA ALA A 154 -6.98 2.10 -5.98
C ALA A 154 -5.78 1.26 -5.55
N ALA A 155 -4.86 0.94 -6.47
CA ALA A 155 -3.63 0.22 -6.15
C ALA A 155 -2.67 1.05 -5.29
N ASP A 156 -2.60 2.37 -5.50
CA ASP A 156 -1.81 3.26 -4.65
C ASP A 156 -2.38 3.34 -3.23
N LEU A 157 -3.70 3.53 -3.11
CA LEU A 157 -4.41 3.47 -1.83
C LEU A 157 -4.14 2.15 -1.09
N ALA A 158 -4.23 1.03 -1.80
CA ALA A 158 -3.99 -0.30 -1.26
C ALA A 158 -2.57 -0.48 -0.71
N ARG A 159 -1.54 0.01 -1.42
CA ARG A 159 -0.15 -0.03 -0.94
C ARG A 159 0.02 0.75 0.36
N GLN A 160 -0.55 1.95 0.44
CA GLN A 160 -0.45 2.78 1.64
C GLN A 160 -1.17 2.14 2.83
N ILE A 161 -2.37 1.57 2.62
CA ILE A 161 -3.09 0.85 3.67
C ILE A 161 -2.28 -0.37 4.13
N THR A 162 -1.75 -1.17 3.19
CA THR A 162 -0.97 -2.37 3.51
C THR A 162 0.29 -2.02 4.32
N SER A 163 1.04 -0.98 3.93
CA SER A 163 2.19 -0.49 4.70
C SER A 163 1.81 -0.12 6.14
N LEU A 164 0.70 0.61 6.34
CA LEU A 164 0.22 0.96 7.67
C LEU A 164 -0.19 -0.26 8.51
N LEU A 165 -0.75 -1.29 7.88
CA LEU A 165 -1.13 -2.54 8.55
C LEU A 165 0.08 -3.40 8.90
N VAL A 166 1.15 -3.34 8.12
CA VAL A 166 2.37 -4.12 8.33
C VAL A 166 3.33 -3.43 9.31
N ASP A 167 3.50 -2.10 9.16
CA ASP A 167 4.46 -1.31 9.94
C ASP A 167 3.89 -0.83 11.28
N GLY A 168 2.58 -0.88 11.47
CA GLY A 168 1.93 -0.53 12.73
C GLY A 168 2.27 -1.56 13.81
N GLY A 169 3.21 -1.27 14.70
CA GLY A 169 3.65 -2.13 15.81
C GLY A 169 2.58 -2.37 16.88
N TRP A 170 1.46 -2.99 16.51
CA TRP A 170 0.28 -3.35 17.32
C TRP A 170 0.18 -4.84 17.60
#